data_3b06efd5ccdbe185f9ced21fd5ebc9cf
#
_entry.id   3b06efd5ccdbe185f9ced21fd5ebc9cf
#
_cell.length_a   1.000
_cell.length_b   1.000
_cell.length_c   1.000
_cell.angle_alpha   90.00
_cell.angle_beta   90.00
_cell.angle_gamma   90.00
#
_symmetry.space_group_name_H-M   'P 1'
#
loop_
_entity.id
_entity.type
_entity.pdbx_description
1 polymer ?
#
loop_
_entity_poly.entity_id
_entity_poly.type
_entity_poly.pdbx_seq_one_letter_code
_entity_poly.pdbx_strand_id
1 'polypeptide(L)'
;MSLFDISKYEIPSNEEVDMVLTKRNFEIFIGAYKSSREKIGQPRVPKVTQSYSLLPPSTAKGHSGEAERLLIQKEEDLAEFEALHQLFSKGFSVVAHPFKAEVTERRRQIFVLRYLQGLTVNEIMERAAVSKDIVTDESKEAMLQFSTELQLVVKKSESTPPVACHS
;
A
#
# COMPACT_ATOMS: atom_id res chain seq x y z
N MET A 1 -2.49 -35.16 -8.45
CA MET A 1 -2.90 -34.03 -7.61
C MET A 1 -1.64 -33.47 -6.94
N SER A 2 -1.35 -32.21 -7.13
CA SER A 2 -0.30 -31.55 -6.38
C SER A 2 -0.81 -31.26 -4.96
N LEU A 3 -0.06 -31.69 -3.95
CA LEU A 3 -0.37 -31.44 -2.53
C LEU A 3 -0.25 -29.95 -2.16
N PHE A 4 0.42 -29.16 -3.01
CA PHE A 4 0.65 -27.76 -2.82
C PHE A 4 0.26 -26.99 -4.09
N ASP A 5 -0.62 -26.03 -3.94
CA ASP A 5 -1.06 -25.17 -5.04
C ASP A 5 -0.12 -23.95 -5.15
N ILE A 6 0.84 -24.06 -6.06
CA ILE A 6 1.84 -23.04 -6.33
C ILE A 6 1.19 -21.73 -6.77
N SER A 7 0.09 -21.79 -7.54
CA SER A 7 -0.55 -20.63 -8.14
C SER A 7 -1.06 -19.59 -7.12
N LYS A 8 -1.33 -20.03 -5.88
CA LYS A 8 -1.74 -19.16 -4.78
C LYS A 8 -0.62 -18.30 -4.21
N TYR A 9 0.63 -18.71 -4.43
CA TYR A 9 1.81 -18.09 -3.82
C TYR A 9 2.76 -17.50 -4.86
N GLU A 10 2.47 -17.76 -6.13
CA GLU A 10 3.26 -17.23 -7.24
C GLU A 10 2.96 -15.74 -7.45
N ILE A 11 4.00 -14.92 -7.39
CA ILE A 11 3.91 -13.51 -7.76
C ILE A 11 3.92 -13.46 -9.29
N PRO A 12 2.87 -12.92 -9.91
CA PRO A 12 2.81 -12.88 -11.38
C PRO A 12 4.00 -12.11 -11.96
N SER A 13 4.53 -12.61 -13.05
CA SER A 13 5.65 -11.96 -13.74
C SER A 13 5.24 -10.60 -14.32
N ASN A 14 6.22 -9.70 -14.48
CA ASN A 14 5.99 -8.39 -15.10
C ASN A 14 5.39 -8.46 -16.51
N GLU A 15 5.58 -9.60 -17.20
CA GLU A 15 5.08 -9.83 -18.56
C GLU A 15 3.59 -10.15 -18.58
N GLU A 16 3.08 -10.76 -17.52
CA GLU A 16 1.67 -11.16 -17.38
C GLU A 16 0.79 -10.06 -16.80
N VAL A 17 1.40 -9.07 -16.14
CA VAL A 17 0.72 -7.99 -15.43
C VAL A 17 0.59 -6.75 -16.30
N ASP A 18 -0.61 -6.16 -16.31
CA ASP A 18 -0.78 -4.78 -16.75
C ASP A 18 -0.27 -3.83 -15.67
N MET A 19 0.99 -3.41 -15.84
CA MET A 19 1.69 -2.56 -14.87
C MET A 19 1.04 -1.19 -14.70
N VAL A 20 0.37 -0.67 -15.73
CA VAL A 20 -0.28 0.65 -15.67
C VAL A 20 -1.52 0.59 -14.79
N LEU A 21 -2.38 -0.38 -15.06
CA LEU A 21 -3.60 -0.56 -14.26
C LEU A 21 -3.30 -1.04 -12.84
N THR A 22 -2.34 -1.92 -12.65
CA THR A 22 -1.91 -2.38 -11.33
C THR A 22 -1.36 -1.22 -10.50
N LYS A 23 -0.50 -0.40 -11.08
CA LYS A 23 0.03 0.80 -10.42
C LYS A 23 -1.08 1.77 -10.05
N ARG A 24 -2.05 1.99 -10.94
CA ARG A 24 -3.22 2.84 -10.66
C ARG A 24 -4.02 2.32 -9.45
N ASN A 25 -4.33 1.03 -9.41
CA ASN A 25 -5.04 0.41 -8.29
C ASN A 25 -4.26 0.56 -6.98
N PHE A 26 -2.95 0.32 -7.03
CA PHE A 26 -2.05 0.52 -5.90
C PHE A 26 -2.04 1.96 -5.40
N GLU A 27 -1.91 2.94 -6.30
CA GLU A 27 -1.90 4.37 -5.95
C GLU A 27 -3.24 4.82 -5.34
N ILE A 28 -4.37 4.29 -5.84
CA ILE A 28 -5.70 4.54 -5.25
C ILE A 28 -5.75 4.02 -3.81
N PHE A 29 -5.29 2.80 -3.56
CA PHE A 29 -5.25 2.23 -2.22
C PHE A 29 -4.35 3.05 -1.27
N ILE A 30 -3.13 3.37 -1.68
CA ILE A 30 -2.19 4.19 -0.88
C ILE A 30 -2.78 5.58 -0.60
N GLY A 31 -3.44 6.19 -1.57
CA GLY A 31 -4.13 7.47 -1.40
C GLY A 31 -5.25 7.40 -0.37
N ALA A 32 -6.10 6.38 -0.44
CA ALA A 32 -7.17 6.14 0.53
C ALA A 32 -6.62 5.91 1.94
N TYR A 33 -5.59 5.11 2.07
CA TYR A 33 -4.92 4.85 3.35
C TYR A 33 -4.34 6.14 3.97
N LYS A 34 -3.64 6.96 3.18
CA LYS A 34 -3.11 8.24 3.64
C LYS A 34 -4.21 9.20 4.10
N SER A 35 -5.30 9.28 3.34
CA SER A 35 -6.45 10.13 3.67
C SER A 35 -7.15 9.68 4.95
N SER A 36 -7.32 8.38 5.17
CA SER A 36 -7.92 7.86 6.40
C SER A 36 -7.08 8.18 7.65
N ARG A 37 -5.76 8.20 7.52
CA ARG A 37 -4.87 8.63 8.60
C ARG A 37 -5.06 10.10 8.98
N GLU A 38 -5.19 10.96 7.99
CA GLU A 38 -5.43 12.39 8.22
C GLU A 38 -6.77 12.64 8.92
N LYS A 39 -7.83 11.95 8.52
CA LYS A 39 -9.16 12.06 9.14
C LYS A 39 -9.16 11.78 10.63
N ILE A 40 -8.37 10.81 11.09
CA ILE A 40 -8.23 10.46 12.51
C ILE A 40 -7.15 11.27 13.25
N GLY A 41 -6.58 12.30 12.61
CA GLY A 41 -5.56 13.16 13.21
C GLY A 41 -4.17 12.54 13.31
N GLN A 42 -3.90 11.45 12.59
CA GLN A 42 -2.58 10.86 12.49
C GLN A 42 -1.77 11.46 11.32
N PRO A 43 -0.42 11.44 11.39
CA PRO A 43 0.39 11.86 10.25
C PRO A 43 0.06 11.04 9.00
N ARG A 44 -0.04 11.70 7.86
CA ARG A 44 -0.32 11.06 6.56
C ARG A 44 0.64 9.92 6.23
N VAL A 45 1.90 10.07 6.63
CA VAL A 45 2.93 9.04 6.48
C VAL A 45 3.14 8.32 7.80
N PRO A 46 2.93 6.99 7.85
CA PRO A 46 3.18 6.23 9.08
C PRO A 46 4.67 6.22 9.42
N LYS A 47 4.99 6.32 10.70
CA LYS A 47 6.35 6.03 11.17
C LYS A 47 6.56 4.52 11.09
N VAL A 48 7.51 4.08 10.31
CA VAL A 48 7.85 2.64 10.15
C VAL A 48 8.80 2.22 11.29
N THR A 49 8.36 2.41 12.50
CA THR A 49 8.97 1.83 13.69
C THR A 49 7.95 0.90 14.34
N GLN A 50 8.40 -0.19 14.91
CA GLN A 50 7.60 -1.34 15.37
C GLN A 50 6.56 -1.07 16.48
N SER A 51 6.20 0.16 16.76
CA SER A 51 5.21 0.52 17.77
C SER A 51 4.02 1.24 17.14
N TYR A 52 3.04 0.46 16.74
CA TYR A 52 1.72 0.99 16.40
C TYR A 52 0.91 1.17 17.69
N SER A 53 0.97 2.34 18.29
CA SER A 53 0.03 2.70 19.35
C SER A 53 -1.29 3.13 18.73
N LEU A 54 -2.31 2.33 18.89
CA LEU A 54 -3.71 2.60 18.50
C LEU A 54 -4.45 3.41 19.59
N LEU A 55 -3.79 4.31 20.30
CA LEU A 55 -4.47 5.14 21.28
C LEU A 55 -5.17 6.31 20.60
N PRO A 56 -6.52 6.38 20.65
CA PRO A 56 -7.24 7.55 20.19
C PRO A 56 -6.93 8.76 21.07
N PRO A 57 -6.86 9.98 20.50
CA PRO A 57 -6.70 11.18 21.30
C PRO A 57 -7.92 11.39 22.20
N SER A 58 -7.69 11.75 23.45
CA SER A 58 -8.71 11.98 24.47
C SER A 58 -9.75 13.03 24.06
N THR A 59 -11.02 12.68 24.23
CA THR A 59 -12.19 13.49 23.87
C THR A 59 -12.37 14.69 24.80
N ALA A 60 -12.46 15.88 24.22
CA ALA A 60 -12.99 17.07 24.89
C ALA A 60 -14.54 17.05 24.88
N LYS A 61 -15.15 17.38 26.01
CA LYS A 61 -16.59 17.50 26.21
C LYS A 61 -17.18 18.69 25.43
N GLY A 62 -18.22 18.49 24.62
CA GLY A 62 -18.94 19.53 23.93
C GLY A 62 -20.40 19.18 23.67
N HIS A 63 -21.29 20.17 23.63
CA HIS A 63 -22.74 20.14 23.75
C HIS A 63 -23.49 19.49 22.56
N SER A 64 -24.55 18.74 22.93
CA SER A 64 -25.75 18.25 22.24
C SER A 64 -25.88 18.37 20.70
N GLY A 65 -26.19 17.27 20.04
CA GLY A 65 -26.60 17.18 18.62
C GLY A 65 -25.46 17.28 17.62
N GLU A 66 -24.73 18.37 17.61
CA GLU A 66 -23.54 18.56 16.76
C GLU A 66 -22.34 17.74 17.28
N ALA A 67 -22.20 17.67 18.59
CA ALA A 67 -21.20 16.82 19.24
C ALA A 67 -21.46 15.33 18.98
N GLU A 68 -22.71 14.91 18.95
CA GLU A 68 -23.10 13.52 18.64
C GLU A 68 -22.80 13.17 17.18
N ARG A 69 -23.10 14.06 16.24
CA ARG A 69 -22.73 13.89 14.83
C ARG A 69 -21.22 13.81 14.62
N LEU A 70 -20.47 14.68 15.29
CA LEU A 70 -19.01 14.65 15.24
C LEU A 70 -18.42 13.38 15.85
N LEU A 71 -19.06 12.84 16.89
CA LEU A 71 -18.65 11.59 17.51
C LEU A 71 -18.87 10.40 16.56
N ILE A 72 -20.05 10.30 15.96
CA ILE A 72 -20.39 9.28 14.97
C ILE A 72 -19.43 9.35 13.79
N GLN A 73 -19.16 10.55 13.26
CA GLN A 73 -18.22 10.71 12.17
C GLN A 73 -16.79 10.25 12.54
N LYS A 74 -16.34 10.53 13.75
CA LYS A 74 -15.04 10.06 14.24
C LYS A 74 -14.99 8.54 14.38
N GLU A 75 -16.07 7.91 14.83
CA GLU A 75 -16.16 6.46 14.92
C GLU A 75 -16.13 5.81 13.54
N GLU A 76 -16.83 6.37 12.55
CA GLU A 76 -16.80 5.91 11.16
C GLU A 76 -15.40 6.08 10.53
N ASP A 77 -14.76 7.24 10.72
CA ASP A 77 -13.42 7.52 10.22
C ASP A 77 -12.37 6.57 10.86
N LEU A 78 -12.54 6.25 12.15
CA LEU A 78 -11.67 5.31 12.83
C LEU A 78 -11.85 3.89 12.30
N ALA A 79 -13.09 3.46 12.08
CA ALA A 79 -13.39 2.14 11.52
C ALA A 79 -12.84 1.99 10.08
N GLU A 80 -12.98 3.03 9.26
CA GLU A 80 -12.38 3.08 7.92
C GLU A 80 -10.86 2.96 7.99
N PHE A 81 -10.23 3.72 8.88
CA PHE A 81 -8.77 3.66 9.07
C PHE A 81 -8.32 2.27 9.53
N GLU A 82 -8.98 1.67 10.52
CA GLU A 82 -8.62 0.34 11.02
C GLU A 82 -8.68 -0.72 9.93
N ALA A 83 -9.74 -0.71 9.11
CA ALA A 83 -9.88 -1.62 7.99
C ALA A 83 -8.75 -1.45 6.95
N LEU A 84 -8.47 -0.21 6.54
CA LEU A 84 -7.38 0.10 5.61
C LEU A 84 -6.01 -0.19 6.20
N HIS A 85 -5.82 0.03 7.50
CA HIS A 85 -4.56 -0.25 8.18
C HIS A 85 -4.26 -1.75 8.28
N GLN A 86 -5.28 -2.57 8.52
CA GLN A 86 -5.14 -4.02 8.49
C GLN A 86 -4.72 -4.50 7.09
N LEU A 87 -5.36 -4.00 6.03
CA LEU A 87 -4.99 -4.31 4.65
C LEU A 87 -3.56 -3.82 4.33
N PHE A 88 -3.22 -2.59 4.71
CA PHE A 88 -1.87 -2.06 4.53
C PHE A 88 -0.82 -2.94 5.22
N SER A 89 -1.05 -3.30 6.48
CA SER A 89 -0.15 -4.14 7.26
C SER A 89 0.03 -5.51 6.63
N LYS A 90 -1.06 -6.10 6.13
CA LYS A 90 -1.05 -7.37 5.41
C LYS A 90 -0.20 -7.27 4.14
N GLY A 91 -0.46 -6.28 3.28
CA GLY A 91 0.30 -6.07 2.05
C GLY A 91 1.78 -5.74 2.30
N PHE A 92 2.06 -4.91 3.32
CA PHE A 92 3.43 -4.54 3.65
C PHE A 92 4.24 -5.70 4.25
N SER A 93 3.60 -6.62 4.97
CA SER A 93 4.27 -7.78 5.58
C SER A 93 4.91 -8.71 4.56
N VAL A 94 4.34 -8.82 3.35
CA VAL A 94 4.87 -9.68 2.28
C VAL A 94 5.95 -9.01 1.44
N VAL A 95 6.19 -7.71 1.63
CA VAL A 95 7.29 -7.00 0.96
C VAL A 95 8.61 -7.47 1.54
N ALA A 96 9.21 -8.45 0.86
CA ALA A 96 10.41 -9.13 1.32
C ALA A 96 11.22 -9.72 0.15
N HIS A 97 12.48 -10.01 0.41
CA HIS A 97 13.30 -10.86 -0.44
C HIS A 97 13.38 -12.26 0.18
N PRO A 98 13.16 -13.34 -0.58
CA PRO A 98 12.98 -14.68 -0.02
C PRO A 98 14.20 -15.21 0.76
N PHE A 99 15.41 -14.72 0.44
CA PHE A 99 16.66 -15.29 1.01
C PHE A 99 17.58 -14.27 1.66
N LYS A 100 17.35 -12.96 1.50
CA LYS A 100 18.27 -11.92 1.95
C LYS A 100 17.57 -10.87 2.81
N ALA A 101 17.82 -10.89 4.10
CA ALA A 101 17.22 -9.94 5.05
C ALA A 101 17.60 -8.48 4.72
N GLU A 102 18.86 -8.23 4.34
CA GLU A 102 19.35 -6.89 3.95
C GLU A 102 18.60 -6.31 2.75
N VAL A 103 18.27 -7.17 1.77
CA VAL A 103 17.49 -6.77 0.60
C VAL A 103 16.04 -6.49 1.00
N THR A 104 15.49 -7.27 1.95
CA THR A 104 14.15 -7.03 2.50
C THR A 104 14.05 -5.66 3.15
N GLU A 105 14.98 -5.31 4.01
CA GLU A 105 15.00 -4.02 4.69
C GLU A 105 15.14 -2.87 3.69
N ARG A 106 16.06 -2.98 2.74
CA ARG A 106 16.23 -2.00 1.67
C ARG A 106 14.97 -1.86 0.82
N ARG A 107 14.33 -2.95 0.43
CA ARG A 107 13.07 -2.96 -0.34
C ARG A 107 11.96 -2.25 0.41
N ARG A 108 11.79 -2.54 1.69
CA ARG A 108 10.82 -1.86 2.57
C ARG A 108 11.13 -0.39 2.74
N GLN A 109 12.38 -0.02 2.91
CA GLN A 109 12.81 1.37 2.98
C GLN A 109 12.48 2.11 1.68
N ILE A 110 12.81 1.56 0.53
CA ILE A 110 12.50 2.15 -0.78
C ILE A 110 10.98 2.29 -0.98
N PHE A 111 10.20 1.27 -0.59
CA PHE A 111 8.73 1.34 -0.62
C PHE A 111 8.19 2.53 0.17
N VAL A 112 8.65 2.72 1.40
CA VAL A 112 8.23 3.83 2.27
C VAL A 112 8.62 5.17 1.67
N LEU A 113 9.88 5.32 1.26
CA LEU A 113 10.39 6.57 0.69
C LEU A 113 9.63 6.96 -0.59
N ARG A 114 9.37 6.00 -1.46
CA ARG A 114 8.74 6.25 -2.75
C ARG A 114 7.23 6.44 -2.66
N TYR A 115 6.53 5.51 -2.02
CA TYR A 115 5.08 5.46 -2.07
C TYR A 115 4.37 6.13 -0.91
N LEU A 116 4.96 6.13 0.27
CA LEU A 116 4.38 6.81 1.42
C LEU A 116 4.88 8.26 1.53
N GLN A 117 6.17 8.50 1.38
CA GLN A 117 6.75 9.85 1.44
C GLN A 117 6.71 10.59 0.11
N GLY A 118 6.58 9.87 -1.01
CA GLY A 118 6.47 10.47 -2.34
C GLY A 118 7.78 11.05 -2.88
N LEU A 119 8.92 10.51 -2.44
CA LEU A 119 10.23 10.98 -2.91
C LEU A 119 10.51 10.54 -4.35
N THR A 120 11.23 11.37 -5.06
CA THR A 120 11.75 11.07 -6.40
C THR A 120 12.84 10.01 -6.35
N VAL A 121 13.11 9.37 -7.49
CA VAL A 121 14.19 8.36 -7.59
C VAL A 121 15.53 8.93 -7.15
N ASN A 122 15.85 10.19 -7.55
CA ASN A 122 17.12 10.82 -7.18
C ASN A 122 17.24 11.04 -5.66
N GLU A 123 16.19 11.53 -5.02
CA GLU A 123 16.16 11.70 -3.55
C GLU A 123 16.30 10.37 -2.80
N ILE A 124 15.72 9.29 -3.34
CA ILE A 124 15.85 7.95 -2.76
C ILE A 124 17.27 7.43 -2.94
N MET A 125 17.88 7.61 -4.10
CA MET A 125 19.28 7.25 -4.35
C MET A 125 20.23 7.88 -3.32
N GLU A 126 20.05 9.15 -3.04
CA GLU A 126 20.85 9.88 -2.06
C GLU A 126 20.60 9.37 -0.63
N ARG A 127 19.33 9.17 -0.24
CA ARG A 127 18.97 8.74 1.11
C ARG A 127 19.34 7.30 1.43
N ALA A 128 19.12 6.42 0.48
CA ALA A 128 19.37 4.99 0.66
C ALA A 128 20.78 4.57 0.22
N ALA A 129 21.57 5.49 -0.35
CA ALA A 129 22.91 5.25 -0.91
C ALA A 129 22.93 4.08 -1.90
N VAL A 130 21.98 4.05 -2.83
CA VAL A 130 21.83 2.99 -3.84
C VAL A 130 21.75 3.55 -5.25
N SER A 131 21.98 2.71 -6.25
CA SER A 131 21.87 3.11 -7.66
C SER A 131 20.41 3.28 -8.11
N LYS A 132 20.23 3.98 -9.23
CA LYS A 132 18.92 4.19 -9.87
C LYS A 132 18.22 2.85 -10.21
N ASP A 133 18.97 1.89 -10.72
CA ASP A 133 18.43 0.60 -11.11
C ASP A 133 17.88 -0.15 -9.88
N ILE A 134 18.63 -0.14 -8.78
CA ILE A 134 18.18 -0.73 -7.52
C ILE A 134 16.88 -0.06 -7.03
N VAL A 135 16.79 1.29 -7.06
CA VAL A 135 15.55 2.00 -6.66
C VAL A 135 14.39 1.57 -7.54
N THR A 136 14.61 1.50 -8.85
CA THR A 136 13.58 1.17 -9.83
C THR A 136 13.10 -0.26 -9.66
N ASP A 137 14.02 -1.23 -9.59
CA ASP A 137 13.70 -2.64 -9.50
C ASP A 137 13.05 -3.00 -8.15
N GLU A 138 13.65 -2.54 -7.04
CA GLU A 138 13.11 -2.82 -5.70
C GLU A 138 11.75 -2.15 -5.48
N SER A 139 11.53 -0.95 -5.98
CA SER A 139 10.21 -0.31 -5.85
C SER A 139 9.14 -1.00 -6.68
N LYS A 140 9.47 -1.48 -7.88
CA LYS A 140 8.56 -2.22 -8.74
C LYS A 140 8.20 -3.58 -8.11
N GLU A 141 9.20 -4.30 -7.63
CA GLU A 141 9.01 -5.60 -6.97
C GLU A 141 8.18 -5.45 -5.70
N ALA A 142 8.48 -4.46 -4.87
CA ALA A 142 7.71 -4.17 -3.65
C ALA A 142 6.25 -3.85 -3.95
N MET A 143 5.98 -3.05 -4.98
CA MET A 143 4.62 -2.72 -5.42
C MET A 143 3.87 -3.97 -5.89
N LEU A 144 4.53 -4.85 -6.66
CA LEU A 144 3.93 -6.10 -7.13
C LEU A 144 3.61 -7.06 -5.99
N GLN A 145 4.54 -7.27 -5.05
CA GLN A 145 4.31 -8.11 -3.88
C GLN A 145 3.13 -7.61 -3.06
N PHE A 146 3.12 -6.32 -2.75
CA PHE A 146 2.03 -5.67 -2.03
C PHE A 146 0.69 -5.81 -2.76
N SER A 147 0.68 -5.52 -4.07
CA SER A 147 -0.53 -5.55 -4.89
C SER A 147 -1.07 -6.97 -5.07
N THR A 148 -0.19 -7.95 -5.17
CA THR A 148 -0.59 -9.37 -5.26
C THR A 148 -1.31 -9.81 -3.98
N GLU A 149 -0.77 -9.48 -2.82
CA GLU A 149 -1.37 -9.83 -1.52
C GLU A 149 -2.77 -9.20 -1.35
N LEU A 150 -2.95 -7.98 -1.82
CA LEU A 150 -4.24 -7.27 -1.74
C LEU A 150 -5.14 -7.48 -2.97
N GLN A 151 -4.76 -8.35 -3.90
CA GLN A 151 -5.51 -8.62 -5.13
C GLN A 151 -5.77 -7.37 -5.99
N LEU A 152 -4.82 -6.44 -6.01
CA LEU A 152 -4.87 -5.21 -6.80
C LEU A 152 -4.27 -5.38 -8.20
N VAL A 153 -3.66 -6.53 -8.47
CA VAL A 153 -3.00 -6.84 -9.75
C VAL A 153 -4.02 -7.05 -10.84
N VAL A 154 -3.79 -6.44 -12.01
CA VAL A 154 -4.57 -6.62 -13.21
C VAL A 154 -3.74 -7.42 -14.23
N LYS A 155 -4.29 -8.53 -14.73
CA LYS A 155 -3.65 -9.33 -15.77
C LYS A 155 -3.91 -8.73 -17.14
N LYS A 156 -2.95 -8.81 -18.06
CA LYS A 156 -3.08 -8.28 -19.43
C LYS A 156 -4.26 -8.84 -20.22
N SER A 157 -4.67 -10.07 -19.95
CA SER A 157 -5.86 -10.68 -20.55
C SER A 157 -7.18 -10.03 -20.13
N GLU A 158 -7.19 -9.35 -18.98
CA GLU A 158 -8.37 -8.66 -18.42
C GLU A 158 -8.44 -7.19 -18.86
N SER A 159 -7.35 -6.67 -19.42
CA SER A 159 -7.23 -5.27 -19.83
C SER A 159 -7.70 -4.99 -21.28
N THR A 160 -8.17 -6.00 -22.01
CA THR A 160 -8.66 -5.80 -23.39
C THR A 160 -10.00 -5.04 -23.34
N PRO A 161 -10.09 -3.80 -23.86
CA PRO A 161 -11.37 -3.11 -23.94
C PRO A 161 -12.32 -3.87 -24.86
N PRO A 162 -13.65 -3.83 -24.62
CA PRO A 162 -14.61 -4.46 -25.51
C PRO A 162 -14.44 -3.89 -26.91
N VAL A 163 -14.23 -4.80 -27.86
CA VAL A 163 -14.13 -4.46 -29.29
C VAL A 163 -15.40 -3.71 -29.66
N ALA A 164 -15.29 -2.43 -30.02
CA ALA A 164 -16.40 -1.67 -30.55
C ALA A 164 -16.81 -2.34 -31.88
N CYS A 165 -17.95 -3.03 -31.89
CA CYS A 165 -18.59 -3.48 -33.12
C CYS A 165 -18.99 -2.24 -33.94
N HIS A 166 -18.24 -1.94 -34.97
CA HIS A 166 -18.70 -1.04 -36.00
C HIS A 166 -19.71 -1.82 -36.86
N SER A 167 -20.96 -1.44 -36.70
CA SER A 167 -22.01 -1.75 -37.68
C SER A 167 -22.01 -0.71 -38.77
#